data_7681947f425138f685cce8c7e1b89b8e
#
_entry.id   7681947f425138f685cce8c7e1b89b8e
#
_cell.length_a   1.000
_cell.length_b   1.000
_cell.length_c   1.000
_cell.angle_alpha   90.00
_cell.angle_beta   90.00
_cell.angle_gamma   90.00
#
_symmetry.space_group_name_H-M   'P 1'
#
loop_
_entity.id
_entity.type
_entity.pdbx_description
1 polymer ?
#
loop_
_entity_poly.entity_id
_entity_poly.type
_entity_poly.pdbx_seq_one_letter_code
_entity_poly.pdbx_strand_id
1 'polypeptide(L)'
;MGTLARAEAIAGDLELLGVRAVLDPAVASPPCVLIIPPNLTWDQMCAVSATWQLVAMAPAALTADRTSWELLDGLVDNIAKAVDARDAQLVAYTLNGKQYPSYLITFQESI
;
A
#
# COMPACT_ATOMS: atom_id res chain seq x y z
N MET A 1 11.58 2.20 17.90
CA MET A 1 11.52 1.64 16.54
C MET A 1 10.55 2.50 15.73
N GLY A 2 11.00 3.04 14.62
CA GLY A 2 10.28 4.11 13.91
C GLY A 2 9.31 3.66 12.83
N THR A 3 8.52 2.60 13.04
CA THR A 3 7.61 2.08 12.00
C THR A 3 6.51 3.07 11.64
N LEU A 4 5.91 3.73 12.62
CA LEU A 4 4.88 4.75 12.36
C LEU A 4 5.46 5.94 11.62
N ALA A 5 6.62 6.43 12.04
CA ALA A 5 7.30 7.53 11.37
C ALA A 5 7.67 7.17 9.93
N ARG A 6 8.10 5.92 9.69
CA ARG A 6 8.39 5.45 8.34
C ARG A 6 7.12 5.37 7.49
N ALA A 7 6.02 4.87 8.07
CA ALA A 7 4.73 4.83 7.38
C ALA A 7 4.26 6.23 6.97
N GLU A 8 4.41 7.21 7.86
CA GLU A 8 4.07 8.60 7.57
C GLU A 8 4.96 9.17 6.46
N ALA A 9 6.24 8.81 6.43
CA ALA A 9 7.16 9.23 5.37
C ALA A 9 6.75 8.64 4.02
N ILE A 10 6.38 7.36 3.98
CA ILE A 10 5.89 6.70 2.76
C ILE A 10 4.60 7.39 2.28
N ALA A 11 3.67 7.67 3.19
CA ALA A 11 2.44 8.38 2.86
C ALA A 11 2.73 9.76 2.27
N GLY A 12 3.68 10.50 2.86
CA GLY A 12 4.08 11.82 2.35
C GLY A 12 4.67 11.74 0.94
N ASP A 13 5.52 10.75 0.68
CA ASP A 13 6.10 10.54 -0.65
C ASP A 13 5.02 10.22 -1.69
N LEU A 14 4.04 9.39 -1.33
CA LEU A 14 2.92 9.08 -2.22
C LEU A 14 2.05 10.29 -2.48
N GLU A 15 1.79 11.12 -1.47
CA GLU A 15 1.01 12.35 -1.64
C GLU A 15 1.71 13.34 -2.58
N LEU A 16 3.04 13.42 -2.54
CA LEU A 16 3.81 14.23 -3.48
C LEU A 16 3.65 13.76 -4.92
N LEU A 17 3.34 12.48 -5.12
CA LEU A 17 3.06 11.90 -6.44
C LEU A 17 1.58 11.97 -6.81
N GLY A 18 0.76 12.64 -6.01
CA GLY A 18 -0.66 12.78 -6.26
C GLY A 18 -1.51 11.59 -5.83
N VAL A 19 -0.97 10.70 -5.00
CA VAL A 19 -1.67 9.51 -4.51
C VAL A 19 -2.14 9.75 -3.09
N ARG A 20 -3.43 9.51 -2.83
CA ARG A 20 -3.96 9.55 -1.48
C ARG A 20 -3.51 8.32 -0.71
N ALA A 21 -2.76 8.52 0.35
CA ALA A 21 -2.27 7.43 1.20
C ALA A 21 -2.82 7.61 2.61
N VAL A 22 -3.30 6.52 3.20
CA VAL A 22 -3.90 6.51 4.54
C VAL A 22 -3.31 5.38 5.37
N LEU A 23 -3.24 5.58 6.68
CA LEU A 23 -2.76 4.58 7.63
C LEU A 23 -3.90 3.93 8.42
N ASP A 24 -5.07 4.57 8.43
CA ASP A 24 -6.24 4.09 9.17
C ASP A 24 -7.32 3.63 8.19
N PRO A 25 -7.71 2.33 8.23
CA PRO A 25 -8.78 1.84 7.36
C PRO A 25 -10.10 2.58 7.51
N ALA A 26 -10.37 3.15 8.68
CA ALA A 26 -11.62 3.87 8.93
C ALA A 26 -11.78 5.12 8.07
N VAL A 27 -10.67 5.73 7.64
CA VAL A 27 -10.69 6.94 6.81
C VAL A 27 -10.35 6.65 5.35
N ALA A 28 -10.17 5.38 5.00
CA ALA A 28 -9.84 5.00 3.62
C ALA A 28 -11.07 5.21 2.72
N SER A 29 -10.83 5.86 1.58
CA SER A 29 -11.85 6.12 0.57
C SER A 29 -11.23 5.90 -0.81
N PRO A 30 -11.47 4.76 -1.46
CA PRO A 30 -10.89 4.50 -2.78
C PRO A 30 -11.31 5.52 -3.83
N PRO A 31 -10.41 5.89 -4.76
CA PRO A 31 -9.07 5.33 -4.96
C PRO A 31 -8.08 5.84 -3.92
N CYS A 32 -7.36 4.92 -3.27
CA CYS A 32 -6.36 5.27 -2.26
C CYS A 32 -5.37 4.12 -2.06
N VAL A 33 -4.32 4.41 -1.29
CA VAL A 33 -3.36 3.40 -0.86
C VAL A 33 -3.45 3.31 0.67
N LEU A 34 -3.73 2.11 1.18
CA LEU A 34 -3.72 1.83 2.62
C LEU A 34 -2.37 1.25 2.99
N ILE A 35 -1.70 1.87 3.96
CA ILE A 35 -0.43 1.40 4.49
C ILE A 35 -0.71 0.56 5.73
N ILE A 36 -0.33 -0.71 5.69
CA ILE A 36 -0.55 -1.66 6.78
C ILE A 36 0.71 -1.71 7.65
N PRO A 37 0.58 -1.80 8.98
CA PRO A 37 1.75 -1.96 9.85
C PRO A 37 2.61 -3.13 9.40
N PRO A 38 3.95 -3.00 9.39
CA PRO A 38 4.82 -4.02 8.84
C PRO A 38 4.96 -5.21 9.77
N ASN A 39 5.28 -6.36 9.20
CA ASN A 39 5.79 -7.49 9.95
C ASN A 39 7.27 -7.27 10.23
N LEU A 40 7.70 -7.52 11.45
CA LEU A 40 9.08 -7.30 11.87
C LEU A 40 9.77 -8.63 12.13
N THR A 41 11.00 -8.75 11.66
CA THR A 41 11.82 -9.93 11.85
C THR A 41 13.18 -9.50 12.39
N TRP A 42 13.62 -10.10 13.49
CA TRP A 42 14.94 -9.87 14.07
C TRP A 42 15.86 -11.02 13.67
N ASP A 43 17.06 -10.67 13.24
CA ASP A 43 18.08 -11.67 13.00
C ASP A 43 18.94 -11.87 14.24
N GLN A 44 19.93 -12.79 14.15
CA GLN A 44 20.81 -13.12 15.27
C GLN A 44 21.72 -11.96 15.67
N MET A 45 21.89 -10.97 14.80
CA MET A 45 22.70 -9.77 15.03
C MET A 45 21.88 -8.61 15.56
N CYS A 46 20.64 -8.87 15.96
CA CYS A 46 19.69 -7.85 16.41
C CYS A 46 19.31 -6.82 15.34
N ALA A 47 19.60 -7.10 14.07
CA ALA A 47 19.10 -6.29 12.98
C ALA A 47 17.61 -6.56 12.76
N VAL A 48 16.87 -5.52 12.45
CA VAL A 48 15.43 -5.61 12.26
C VAL A 48 15.10 -5.39 10.79
N SER A 49 14.37 -6.34 10.21
CA SER A 49 13.80 -6.20 8.86
C SER A 49 12.31 -6.01 8.95
N ALA A 50 11.78 -5.04 8.22
CA ALA A 50 10.35 -4.80 8.12
C ALA A 50 9.86 -5.27 6.76
N THR A 51 8.79 -6.07 6.76
CA THR A 51 8.07 -6.45 5.55
C THR A 51 6.79 -5.64 5.49
N TRP A 52 6.74 -4.70 4.56
CA TRP A 52 5.62 -3.78 4.40
C TRP A 52 4.62 -4.31 3.39
N GLN A 53 3.35 -4.01 3.63
CA GLN A 53 2.27 -4.26 2.69
C GLN A 53 1.50 -2.98 2.45
N LEU A 54 1.35 -2.61 1.19
CA LEU A 54 0.55 -1.47 0.76
C LEU A 54 -0.59 -1.99 -0.11
N VAL A 55 -1.81 -1.53 0.16
CA VAL A 55 -2.97 -1.93 -0.62
C VAL A 55 -3.42 -0.77 -1.49
N ALA A 56 -3.23 -0.90 -2.80
CA ALA A 56 -3.70 0.08 -3.76
C ALA A 56 -5.12 -0.32 -4.19
N MET A 57 -6.12 0.47 -3.80
CA MET A 57 -7.53 0.14 -4.01
C MET A 57 -8.15 1.02 -5.07
N ALA A 58 -8.87 0.39 -6.01
CA ALA A 58 -9.75 1.09 -6.96
C ALA A 58 -11.18 1.12 -6.40
N PRO A 59 -12.03 2.07 -6.83
CA PRO A 59 -13.42 2.10 -6.38
C PRO A 59 -14.18 0.83 -6.74
N ALA A 60 -15.01 0.32 -5.82
CA ALA A 60 -15.76 -0.92 -6.01
C ALA A 60 -16.72 -0.86 -7.20
N ALA A 61 -17.24 0.32 -7.52
CA ALA A 61 -18.17 0.52 -8.62
C ALA A 61 -17.53 0.29 -10.01
N LEU A 62 -16.20 0.24 -10.07
CA LEU A 62 -15.44 0.07 -11.31
C LEU A 62 -14.88 -1.34 -11.45
N THR A 63 -15.56 -2.34 -10.92
CA THR A 63 -15.06 -3.72 -10.87
C THR A 63 -14.70 -4.26 -12.26
N ALA A 64 -13.46 -4.78 -12.37
CA ALA A 64 -12.96 -5.57 -13.49
C ALA A 64 -13.09 -4.92 -14.87
N ASP A 65 -13.30 -3.61 -14.97
CA ASP A 65 -13.33 -2.92 -16.24
C ASP A 65 -11.98 -2.24 -16.55
N ARG A 66 -11.89 -1.70 -17.75
CA ARG A 66 -10.66 -1.03 -18.20
C ARG A 66 -10.29 0.17 -17.34
N THR A 67 -11.27 0.93 -16.88
CA THR A 67 -11.05 2.11 -16.05
C THR A 67 -10.45 1.73 -14.69
N SER A 68 -10.95 0.67 -14.06
CA SER A 68 -10.35 0.13 -12.83
C SER A 68 -8.92 -0.30 -13.05
N TRP A 69 -8.65 -0.97 -14.15
CA TRP A 69 -7.31 -1.44 -14.48
C TRP A 69 -6.34 -0.27 -14.64
N GLU A 70 -6.75 0.75 -15.39
CA GLU A 70 -5.92 1.95 -15.57
C GLU A 70 -5.63 2.67 -14.25
N LEU A 71 -6.64 2.79 -13.37
CA LEU A 71 -6.45 3.38 -12.04
C LEU A 71 -5.46 2.56 -11.21
N LEU A 72 -5.60 1.23 -11.20
CA LEU A 72 -4.70 0.36 -10.46
C LEU A 72 -3.26 0.43 -10.99
N ASP A 73 -3.10 0.43 -12.31
CA ASP A 73 -1.77 0.58 -12.92
C ASP A 73 -1.12 1.90 -12.50
N GLY A 74 -1.85 2.99 -12.50
CA GLY A 74 -1.35 4.28 -12.06
C GLY A 74 -0.94 4.30 -10.60
N LEU A 75 -1.73 3.67 -9.73
CA LEU A 75 -1.40 3.57 -8.31
C LEU A 75 -0.13 2.73 -8.09
N VAL A 76 -0.03 1.59 -8.76
CA VAL A 76 1.15 0.71 -8.67
C VAL A 76 2.39 1.41 -9.18
N ASP A 77 2.31 2.12 -10.31
CA ASP A 77 3.44 2.87 -10.86
C ASP A 77 3.94 3.93 -9.87
N ASN A 78 3.04 4.65 -9.23
CA ASN A 78 3.40 5.67 -8.25
C ASN A 78 4.02 5.05 -7.00
N ILE A 79 3.50 3.92 -6.54
CA ILE A 79 4.08 3.19 -5.40
C ILE A 79 5.49 2.72 -5.74
N ALA A 80 5.70 2.20 -6.95
CA ALA A 80 7.02 1.74 -7.38
C ALA A 80 8.06 2.87 -7.46
N LYS A 81 7.61 4.12 -7.64
CA LYS A 81 8.50 5.29 -7.57
C LYS A 81 8.85 5.68 -6.14
N ALA A 82 7.95 5.43 -5.20
CA ALA A 82 8.13 5.83 -3.80
C ALA A 82 8.87 4.79 -2.96
N VAL A 83 8.71 3.51 -3.27
CA VAL A 83 9.30 2.41 -2.51
C VAL A 83 9.89 1.37 -3.46
N ASP A 84 10.78 0.53 -2.92
CA ASP A 84 11.41 -0.55 -3.67
C ASP A 84 10.48 -1.78 -3.66
N ALA A 85 9.41 -1.70 -4.43
CA ALA A 85 8.39 -2.74 -4.48
C ALA A 85 8.97 -4.05 -5.05
N ARG A 86 8.69 -5.18 -4.38
CA ARG A 86 9.14 -6.49 -4.79
C ARG A 86 8.13 -7.26 -5.60
N ASP A 87 6.86 -7.19 -5.19
CA ASP A 87 5.78 -7.80 -5.94
C ASP A 87 4.47 -7.04 -5.75
N ALA A 88 3.52 -7.34 -6.61
CA ALA A 88 2.18 -6.81 -6.53
C ALA A 88 1.21 -7.93 -6.90
N GLN A 89 0.29 -8.27 -5.99
CA GLN A 89 -0.69 -9.32 -6.19
C GLN A 89 -2.08 -8.73 -6.34
N LEU A 90 -2.81 -9.18 -7.34
CA LEU A 90 -4.21 -8.79 -7.50
C LEU A 90 -5.05 -9.49 -6.44
N VAL A 91 -5.78 -8.71 -5.65
CA VAL A 91 -6.63 -9.22 -4.57
C VAL A 91 -7.95 -8.47 -4.54
N ALA A 92 -8.97 -9.10 -3.96
CA ALA A 92 -10.19 -8.40 -3.57
C ALA A 92 -10.06 -8.03 -2.10
N TYR A 93 -9.78 -6.78 -1.81
CA TYR A 93 -9.58 -6.33 -0.43
C TYR A 93 -10.90 -5.92 0.19
N THR A 94 -11.19 -6.45 1.36
CA THR A 94 -12.41 -6.11 2.09
C THR A 94 -12.15 -4.95 3.04
N LEU A 95 -12.88 -3.85 2.84
CA LEU A 95 -12.79 -2.66 3.65
C LEU A 95 -14.20 -2.26 4.08
N ASN A 96 -14.43 -2.23 5.40
CA ASN A 96 -15.73 -1.85 5.96
C ASN A 96 -16.91 -2.65 5.37
N GLY A 97 -16.71 -3.95 5.15
CA GLY A 97 -17.72 -4.85 4.61
C GLY A 97 -17.89 -4.83 3.10
N LYS A 98 -17.12 -4.02 2.38
CA LYS A 98 -17.14 -3.96 0.91
C LYS A 98 -15.84 -4.49 0.35
N GLN A 99 -15.93 -5.17 -0.80
CA GLN A 99 -14.75 -5.65 -1.52
C GLN A 99 -14.37 -4.65 -2.61
N TYR A 100 -13.06 -4.37 -2.71
CA TYR A 100 -12.50 -3.47 -3.70
C TYR A 100 -11.44 -4.19 -4.52
N PRO A 101 -11.42 -4.01 -5.86
CA PRO A 101 -10.32 -4.52 -6.67
C PRO A 101 -9.04 -3.79 -6.27
N SER A 102 -7.99 -4.55 -5.96
CA SER A 102 -6.80 -3.98 -5.34
C SER A 102 -5.54 -4.72 -5.77
N TYR A 103 -4.39 -4.04 -5.67
CA TYR A 103 -3.09 -4.69 -5.68
C TYR A 103 -2.48 -4.63 -4.29
N LEU A 104 -2.06 -5.77 -3.78
CA LEU A 104 -1.28 -5.88 -2.55
C LEU A 104 0.19 -5.85 -2.92
N ILE A 105 0.88 -4.78 -2.52
CA ILE A 105 2.27 -4.54 -2.86
C ILE A 105 3.13 -4.81 -1.64
N THR A 106 4.15 -5.64 -1.81
CA THR A 106 5.04 -6.05 -0.72
C THR A 106 6.45 -5.54 -1.00
N PHE A 107 7.09 -5.01 0.04
CA PHE A 107 8.51 -4.67 -0.01
C PHE A 107 9.14 -4.84 1.37
N GLN A 108 10.47 -4.96 1.38
CA GLN A 108 11.23 -5.12 2.61
C GLN A 108 12.25 -4.02 2.76
N GLU A 109 12.50 -3.62 3.99
CA GLU A 109 13.58 -2.70 4.31
C GLU A 109 14.14 -2.97 5.70
N SER A 110 15.40 -2.56 5.91
CA SER A 110 16.01 -2.59 7.24
C SER A 110 15.61 -1.36 8.02
N ILE A 111 15.35 -1.55 9.31
CA ILE A 111 14.99 -0.47 10.21
C ILE A 111 16.12 -0.20 11.19
#